data_37a9229cdeb7c65215bf521b49e247a6
#
_entry.id   37a9229cdeb7c65215bf521b49e247a6
#
_cell.length_a   1.000
_cell.length_b   1.000
_cell.length_c   1.000
_cell.angle_alpha   90.00
_cell.angle_beta   90.00
_cell.angle_gamma   90.00
#
_symmetry.space_group_name_H-M   'P 1'
#
loop_
_entity.id
_entity.type
_entity.pdbx_description
1 polymer ?
#
loop_
_entity_poly.entity_id
_entity_poly.type
_entity_poly.pdbx_seq_one_letter_code
_entity_poly.pdbx_strand_id
1 'polypeptide(L)'
;MTTRYSSSCLTACSRFQYFQYAHVQHIPAHSRQYTFTKNASKNKPTQPPPPRFALTPNPANEKDTALTKTSSAVNPLPTTRPPPLDLPTRGKEAYPIYLYRTGRAYGTFYKDGLKNVWHNHKAASALKKRIVAALNARKPDLAPPVSASKTWSAFRDEAVQRRVLNRAEFQLLERNARDIGKLPLFGLLVLLFGEWLPLLVPFIPNRVPGTCRIPKQVRGMREKSEARRKWSFRSGVAEPAAGQVAVEGGKWRMTDEANVREVLKSLGSEQLMHLSCVLNQHSSVWDRIQLTPPAGLIRRGVCARVQYLALDDFLIVEAGGIKNLSSDELIIACEERGIDVLGKPEDKLKTELQAWIKKQENDEGRGWAMIEMLFKR
;
A
#
# COMPACT_ATOMS: atom_id res chain seq x y z
N MET A 1 -3.92 62.41 -2.13
CA MET A 1 -4.63 61.33 -1.37
C MET A 1 -3.80 60.04 -1.50
N THR A 2 -2.99 59.81 -0.52
CA THR A 2 -2.03 58.70 -0.47
C THR A 2 -2.62 57.58 0.40
N THR A 3 -3.04 56.49 -0.20
CA THR A 3 -3.51 55.29 0.50
C THR A 3 -2.32 54.41 0.88
N ARG A 4 -2.05 54.33 2.17
CA ARG A 4 -1.08 53.38 2.79
C ARG A 4 -1.62 51.97 2.73
N TYR A 5 -0.92 51.09 2.05
CA TYR A 5 -1.11 49.63 2.19
C TYR A 5 -0.43 49.16 3.49
N SER A 6 -1.23 48.62 4.37
CA SER A 6 -0.82 48.02 5.65
C SER A 6 -0.14 46.69 5.43
N SER A 7 1.14 46.64 5.81
CA SER A 7 1.94 45.38 5.89
C SER A 7 1.61 44.62 7.19
N SER A 8 0.68 43.69 7.13
CA SER A 8 0.38 42.80 8.26
C SER A 8 -0.06 41.42 7.79
N CYS A 9 0.85 40.68 7.16
CA CYS A 9 0.63 39.28 6.81
C CYS A 9 1.93 38.45 6.78
N LEU A 10 2.89 38.76 7.67
CA LEU A 10 4.17 38.02 7.74
C LEU A 10 4.49 37.44 9.14
N THR A 11 3.51 37.21 10.01
CA THR A 11 3.81 36.77 11.39
C THR A 11 3.05 35.50 11.83
N ALA A 12 2.54 34.70 10.91
CA ALA A 12 1.86 33.47 11.25
C ALA A 12 2.64 32.17 10.88
N CYS A 13 3.90 32.27 10.47
CA CYS A 13 4.66 31.11 9.97
C CYS A 13 5.79 30.65 10.90
N SER A 14 5.82 31.05 12.19
CA SER A 14 6.94 30.71 13.09
C SER A 14 6.60 29.91 14.32
N ARG A 15 5.62 29.01 14.27
CA ARG A 15 5.34 28.06 15.38
C ARG A 15 5.37 26.59 15.00
N PHE A 16 6.19 26.18 14.03
CA PHE A 16 6.64 24.81 13.91
C PHE A 16 7.95 24.64 14.67
N GLN A 17 7.88 24.48 15.98
CA GLN A 17 9.02 24.02 16.77
C GLN A 17 9.28 22.55 16.42
N TYR A 18 10.37 22.34 15.68
CA TYR A 18 10.90 21.04 15.35
C TYR A 18 11.40 20.33 16.59
N PHE A 19 10.81 19.18 16.88
CA PHE A 19 11.39 18.24 17.81
C PHE A 19 12.65 17.63 17.17
N GLN A 20 13.81 17.95 17.74
CA GLN A 20 15.03 17.17 17.58
C GLN A 20 14.69 15.71 17.95
N TYR A 21 15.12 14.77 17.12
CA TYR A 21 15.14 13.37 17.48
C TYR A 21 15.98 13.22 18.75
N ALA A 22 15.33 13.18 19.89
CA ALA A 22 15.96 12.81 21.14
C ALA A 22 16.51 11.38 20.95
N HIS A 23 17.79 11.24 21.23
CA HIS A 23 18.47 9.98 21.41
C HIS A 23 17.55 9.01 22.15
N VAL A 24 17.32 7.85 21.54
CA VAL A 24 16.72 6.70 22.22
C VAL A 24 17.68 6.32 23.32
N GLN A 25 17.41 6.77 24.53
CA GLN A 25 18.08 6.27 25.72
C GLN A 25 17.73 4.79 25.89
N HIS A 26 18.76 3.99 26.01
CA HIS A 26 18.72 2.59 26.37
C HIS A 26 17.86 2.40 27.63
N ILE A 27 16.73 1.73 27.48
CA ILE A 27 15.97 1.16 28.60
C ILE A 27 16.70 -0.13 28.96
N PRO A 28 17.18 -0.30 30.20
CA PRO A 28 17.84 -1.54 30.62
C PRO A 28 16.81 -2.68 30.61
N ALA A 29 17.15 -3.75 29.90
CA ALA A 29 16.40 -4.99 29.90
C ALA A 29 16.50 -5.63 31.31
N HIS A 30 15.39 -5.61 32.06
CA HIS A 30 15.25 -6.48 33.23
C HIS A 30 15.21 -7.94 32.74
N SER A 31 16.35 -8.62 32.91
CA SER A 31 16.46 -10.05 32.73
C SER A 31 15.75 -10.77 33.91
N ARG A 32 14.55 -11.28 33.66
CA ARG A 32 14.00 -12.34 34.51
C ARG A 32 14.69 -13.64 34.15
N GLN A 33 15.57 -14.08 35.01
CA GLN A 33 16.15 -15.43 34.97
C GLN A 33 15.05 -16.45 35.25
N TYR A 34 14.72 -17.25 34.25
CA TYR A 34 13.99 -18.49 34.45
C TYR A 34 14.99 -19.61 34.66
N THR A 35 15.02 -20.15 35.85
CA THR A 35 15.77 -21.34 36.21
C THR A 35 15.13 -22.57 35.53
N PHE A 36 15.87 -23.17 34.62
CA PHE A 36 15.52 -24.46 34.03
C PHE A 36 15.94 -25.58 34.95
N THR A 37 14.98 -26.29 35.55
CA THR A 37 15.22 -27.57 36.20
C THR A 37 15.35 -28.66 35.11
N LYS A 38 16.55 -29.28 35.09
CA LYS A 38 16.82 -30.49 34.28
C LYS A 38 16.07 -31.67 34.89
N ASN A 39 15.07 -32.21 34.19
CA ASN A 39 14.67 -33.60 34.36
C ASN A 39 14.89 -34.33 33.03
N ALA A 40 15.86 -35.22 33.09
CA ALA A 40 16.14 -36.19 32.05
C ALA A 40 15.10 -37.33 32.08
N SER A 41 14.40 -37.52 30.97
CA SER A 41 13.77 -38.84 30.68
C SER A 41 14.05 -39.21 29.23
N LYS A 42 14.83 -40.28 29.09
CA LYS A 42 15.07 -41.02 27.85
C LYS A 42 13.78 -41.72 27.51
N ASN A 43 13.14 -41.38 26.37
CA ASN A 43 12.44 -42.38 25.56
C ASN A 43 12.13 -41.78 24.20
N LYS A 44 12.72 -42.36 23.18
CA LYS A 44 12.56 -42.05 21.76
C LYS A 44 11.45 -42.97 21.22
N PRO A 45 10.38 -42.42 20.65
CA PRO A 45 9.62 -43.13 19.64
C PRO A 45 9.96 -42.60 18.24
N THR A 46 10.44 -43.52 17.43
CA THR A 46 10.65 -43.37 15.99
C THR A 46 9.28 -43.17 15.32
N GLN A 47 9.02 -41.95 14.81
CA GLN A 47 7.88 -41.74 13.93
C GLN A 47 8.29 -42.06 12.48
N PRO A 48 7.45 -42.82 11.74
CA PRO A 48 7.66 -43.06 10.31
C PRO A 48 7.45 -41.76 9.50
N PRO A 49 8.10 -41.63 8.34
CA PRO A 49 7.94 -40.46 7.49
C PRO A 49 6.50 -40.30 7.01
N PRO A 50 5.98 -39.09 6.89
CA PRO A 50 4.61 -38.87 6.42
C PRO A 50 4.45 -39.38 4.99
N PRO A 51 3.30 -40.01 4.65
CA PRO A 51 3.04 -40.54 3.32
C PRO A 51 2.99 -39.35 2.32
N ARG A 52 3.67 -39.54 1.17
CA ARG A 52 3.51 -38.67 0.00
C ARG A 52 2.06 -38.82 -0.50
N PHE A 53 1.25 -37.81 -0.23
CA PHE A 53 -0.08 -37.74 -0.84
C PHE A 53 0.09 -37.43 -2.33
N ALA A 54 -0.15 -38.42 -3.16
CA ALA A 54 -0.48 -38.25 -4.56
C ALA A 54 -1.84 -37.53 -4.61
N LEU A 55 -1.86 -36.33 -5.19
CA LEU A 55 -3.09 -35.60 -5.47
C LEU A 55 -3.84 -36.29 -6.59
N THR A 56 -4.74 -37.22 -6.23
CA THR A 56 -5.84 -37.61 -7.12
C THR A 56 -6.85 -36.46 -7.14
N PRO A 57 -7.31 -35.98 -8.30
CA PRO A 57 -8.35 -34.99 -8.35
C PRO A 57 -9.66 -35.59 -7.88
N ASN A 58 -10.09 -35.21 -6.68
CA ASN A 58 -11.44 -35.45 -6.19
C ASN A 58 -12.42 -34.53 -6.97
N PRO A 59 -13.60 -35.03 -7.38
CA PRO A 59 -14.58 -34.18 -8.05
C PRO A 59 -14.99 -33.04 -7.12
N ALA A 60 -14.59 -31.81 -7.50
CA ALA A 60 -14.80 -30.61 -6.73
C ALA A 60 -16.29 -30.34 -6.51
N ASN A 61 -16.67 -30.19 -5.27
CA ASN A 61 -17.97 -29.72 -4.85
C ASN A 61 -18.21 -28.31 -5.47
N GLU A 62 -19.33 -28.08 -6.11
CA GLU A 62 -19.65 -26.83 -6.84
C GLU A 62 -19.49 -25.57 -5.97
N LYS A 63 -19.68 -25.70 -4.65
CA LYS A 63 -19.46 -24.65 -3.65
C LYS A 63 -17.99 -24.26 -3.50
N ASP A 64 -17.06 -25.22 -3.52
CA ASP A 64 -15.61 -24.96 -3.40
C ASP A 64 -15.08 -24.27 -4.64
N THR A 65 -15.62 -24.59 -5.82
CA THR A 65 -15.24 -23.93 -7.08
C THR A 65 -15.72 -22.47 -7.13
N ALA A 66 -16.89 -22.16 -6.59
CA ALA A 66 -17.39 -20.78 -6.49
C ALA A 66 -16.56 -19.97 -5.50
N LEU A 67 -16.22 -20.52 -4.33
CA LEU A 67 -15.37 -19.85 -3.31
C LEU A 67 -13.96 -19.57 -3.86
N THR A 68 -13.37 -20.52 -4.58
CA THR A 68 -12.04 -20.37 -5.19
C THR A 68 -12.04 -19.31 -6.30
N LYS A 69 -13.09 -19.27 -7.14
CA LYS A 69 -13.26 -18.23 -8.16
C LYS A 69 -13.44 -16.83 -7.54
N THR A 70 -14.22 -16.73 -6.47
CA THR A 70 -14.44 -15.46 -5.76
C THR A 70 -13.15 -14.97 -5.10
N SER A 71 -12.39 -15.85 -4.44
CA SER A 71 -11.10 -15.52 -3.83
C SER A 71 -10.06 -15.06 -4.85
N SER A 72 -10.00 -15.70 -6.03
CA SER A 72 -9.10 -15.31 -7.11
C SER A 72 -9.47 -13.97 -7.76
N ALA A 73 -10.74 -13.58 -7.71
CA ALA A 73 -11.20 -12.28 -8.21
C ALA A 73 -10.84 -11.10 -7.28
N VAL A 74 -10.65 -11.38 -5.98
CA VAL A 74 -10.36 -10.35 -4.96
C VAL A 74 -8.87 -10.19 -4.71
N ASN A 75 -8.14 -11.31 -4.67
CA ASN A 75 -6.74 -11.35 -4.29
C ASN A 75 -5.86 -11.38 -5.55
N PRO A 76 -4.97 -10.40 -5.73
CA PRO A 76 -4.02 -10.42 -6.84
C PRO A 76 -3.04 -11.57 -6.71
N LEU A 77 -2.43 -11.95 -7.84
CA LEU A 77 -1.43 -13.02 -7.89
C LEU A 77 -0.33 -12.82 -6.84
N PRO A 78 0.16 -13.90 -6.21
CA PRO A 78 1.28 -13.82 -5.24
C PRO A 78 2.52 -13.16 -5.83
N THR A 79 2.73 -13.26 -7.15
CA THR A 79 3.83 -12.61 -7.88
C THR A 79 3.84 -11.08 -7.76
N THR A 80 2.71 -10.45 -7.38
CA THR A 80 2.62 -9.00 -7.13
C THR A 80 3.21 -8.58 -5.79
N ARG A 81 3.62 -9.55 -4.96
CA ARG A 81 4.23 -9.36 -3.63
C ARG A 81 5.67 -9.87 -3.65
N PRO A 82 6.50 -9.48 -2.66
CA PRO A 82 7.84 -10.03 -2.52
C PRO A 82 7.80 -11.55 -2.40
N PRO A 83 8.73 -12.29 -3.04
CA PRO A 83 8.87 -13.72 -2.80
C PRO A 83 9.28 -14.00 -1.35
N PRO A 84 9.12 -15.21 -0.83
CA PRO A 84 9.62 -15.57 0.48
C PRO A 84 11.15 -15.44 0.53
N LEU A 85 11.66 -14.95 1.64
CA LEU A 85 13.10 -14.82 1.90
C LEU A 85 13.48 -15.75 3.04
N ASP A 86 14.01 -16.92 2.69
CA ASP A 86 14.48 -17.92 3.64
C ASP A 86 15.98 -17.70 3.92
N LEU A 87 16.27 -17.07 5.05
CA LEU A 87 17.64 -16.84 5.49
C LEU A 87 18.13 -18.05 6.29
N PRO A 88 19.38 -18.51 6.05
CA PRO A 88 19.97 -19.58 6.83
C PRO A 88 20.12 -19.12 8.29
N THR A 89 19.81 -20.00 9.23
CA THR A 89 20.08 -19.78 10.65
C THR A 89 21.55 -20.03 10.91
N ARG A 90 22.18 -19.15 11.71
CA ARG A 90 23.56 -19.33 12.11
C ARG A 90 23.69 -20.55 13.03
N GLY A 91 24.10 -21.69 12.47
CA GLY A 91 24.39 -22.90 13.20
C GLY A 91 25.85 -22.99 13.65
N LYS A 92 26.38 -24.22 13.79
CA LYS A 92 27.79 -24.49 14.10
C LYS A 92 28.73 -24.34 12.89
N GLU A 93 28.23 -23.82 11.77
CA GLU A 93 28.99 -23.68 10.52
C GLU A 93 30.03 -22.57 10.60
N ALA A 94 31.10 -22.68 9.80
CA ALA A 94 32.11 -21.64 9.67
C ALA A 94 31.47 -20.35 9.12
N TYR A 95 31.85 -19.21 9.66
CA TYR A 95 31.31 -17.89 9.28
C TYR A 95 31.33 -17.59 7.76
N PRO A 96 32.40 -17.94 6.99
CA PRO A 96 32.38 -17.73 5.55
C PRO A 96 31.30 -18.50 4.81
N ILE A 97 31.01 -19.74 5.24
CA ILE A 97 29.93 -20.58 4.64
C ILE A 97 28.57 -19.96 4.91
N TYR A 98 28.32 -19.50 6.13
CA TYR A 98 27.12 -18.78 6.50
C TYR A 98 26.92 -17.51 5.64
N LEU A 99 27.98 -16.71 5.45
CA LEU A 99 27.93 -15.51 4.61
C LEU A 99 27.61 -15.84 3.15
N TYR A 100 28.26 -16.86 2.59
CA TYR A 100 27.99 -17.31 1.22
C TYR A 100 26.53 -17.75 1.04
N ARG A 101 26.00 -18.58 1.96
CA ARG A 101 24.61 -19.02 1.91
C ARG A 101 23.63 -17.85 2.04
N THR A 102 23.92 -16.91 2.91
CA THR A 102 23.11 -15.70 3.09
C THR A 102 23.13 -14.85 1.82
N GLY A 103 24.29 -14.63 1.23
CA GLY A 103 24.44 -13.91 -0.04
C GLY A 103 23.66 -14.56 -1.17
N ARG A 104 23.76 -15.90 -1.28
CA ARG A 104 23.00 -16.68 -2.27
C ARG A 104 21.48 -16.55 -2.07
N ALA A 105 20.99 -16.59 -0.82
CA ALA A 105 19.55 -16.42 -0.51
C ALA A 105 19.07 -15.03 -0.96
N TYR A 106 19.82 -13.96 -0.69
CA TYR A 106 19.49 -12.63 -1.20
C TYR A 106 19.54 -12.56 -2.74
N GLY A 107 20.54 -13.16 -3.37
CA GLY A 107 20.68 -13.20 -4.84
C GLY A 107 19.45 -13.88 -5.48
N THR A 108 19.03 -15.03 -4.95
CA THR A 108 17.82 -15.73 -5.41
C THR A 108 16.58 -14.88 -5.22
N PHE A 109 16.42 -14.27 -4.03
CA PHE A 109 15.29 -13.39 -3.72
C PHE A 109 15.16 -12.22 -4.73
N TYR A 110 16.26 -11.51 -5.03
CA TYR A 110 16.23 -10.41 -6.00
C TYR A 110 15.99 -10.88 -7.43
N LYS A 111 16.58 -12.01 -7.83
CA LYS A 111 16.33 -12.63 -9.14
C LYS A 111 14.84 -12.97 -9.31
N ASP A 112 14.24 -13.61 -8.31
CA ASP A 112 12.82 -13.98 -8.35
C ASP A 112 11.92 -12.74 -8.28
N GLY A 113 12.29 -11.74 -7.47
CA GLY A 113 11.61 -10.47 -7.42
C GLY A 113 11.57 -9.75 -8.78
N LEU A 114 12.69 -9.67 -9.50
CA LEU A 114 12.76 -9.08 -10.83
C LEU A 114 11.99 -9.90 -11.87
N LYS A 115 12.09 -11.23 -11.80
CA LYS A 115 11.31 -12.13 -12.66
C LYS A 115 9.81 -11.89 -12.47
N ASN A 116 9.36 -11.70 -11.22
CA ASN A 116 7.98 -11.38 -10.90
C ASN A 116 7.56 -10.02 -11.50
N VAL A 117 8.40 -8.98 -11.44
CA VAL A 117 8.10 -7.69 -12.11
C VAL A 117 7.85 -7.89 -13.61
N TRP A 118 8.72 -8.68 -14.27
CA TRP A 118 8.56 -8.98 -15.69
C TRP A 118 7.27 -9.73 -16.01
N HIS A 119 6.96 -10.80 -15.25
CA HIS A 119 5.73 -11.56 -15.41
C HIS A 119 4.49 -10.70 -15.19
N ASN A 120 4.48 -9.88 -14.15
CA ASN A 120 3.39 -8.97 -13.84
C ASN A 120 3.22 -7.92 -14.94
N HIS A 121 4.31 -7.42 -15.53
CA HIS A 121 4.25 -6.47 -16.64
C HIS A 121 3.62 -7.10 -17.89
N LYS A 122 4.01 -8.32 -18.23
CA LYS A 122 3.42 -9.06 -19.36
C LYS A 122 1.92 -9.31 -19.14
N ALA A 123 1.54 -9.77 -17.94
CA ALA A 123 0.15 -9.99 -17.57
C ALA A 123 -0.67 -8.68 -17.59
N ALA A 124 -0.13 -7.59 -17.03
CA ALA A 124 -0.78 -6.28 -17.03
C ALA A 124 -0.95 -5.71 -18.45
N SER A 125 0.00 -5.93 -19.34
CA SER A 125 -0.09 -5.50 -20.73
C SER A 125 -1.17 -6.26 -21.50
N ALA A 126 -1.27 -7.58 -21.31
CA ALA A 126 -2.34 -8.39 -21.89
C ALA A 126 -3.71 -7.99 -21.34
N LEU A 127 -3.80 -7.75 -20.02
CA LEU A 127 -5.00 -7.30 -19.35
C LEU A 127 -5.49 -5.94 -19.86
N LYS A 128 -4.60 -4.97 -20.04
CA LYS A 128 -4.94 -3.67 -20.63
C LYS A 128 -5.58 -3.80 -22.00
N LYS A 129 -5.01 -4.64 -22.88
CA LYS A 129 -5.57 -4.89 -24.21
C LYS A 129 -6.99 -5.48 -24.12
N ARG A 130 -7.20 -6.44 -23.21
CA ARG A 130 -8.52 -7.05 -22.98
C ARG A 130 -9.54 -6.03 -22.49
N ILE A 131 -9.17 -5.16 -21.52
CA ILE A 131 -10.05 -4.12 -20.99
C ILE A 131 -10.43 -3.12 -22.09
N VAL A 132 -9.46 -2.65 -22.89
CA VAL A 132 -9.73 -1.74 -24.00
C VAL A 132 -10.69 -2.37 -25.02
N ALA A 133 -10.49 -3.62 -25.39
CA ALA A 133 -11.39 -4.35 -26.28
C ALA A 133 -12.82 -4.45 -25.70
N ALA A 134 -12.94 -4.80 -24.41
CA ALA A 134 -14.22 -4.91 -23.71
C ALA A 134 -14.95 -3.57 -23.57
N LEU A 135 -14.22 -2.48 -23.32
CA LEU A 135 -14.80 -1.14 -23.25
C LEU A 135 -15.27 -0.67 -24.63
N ASN A 136 -14.52 -0.93 -25.68
CA ASN A 136 -14.91 -0.57 -27.04
C ASN A 136 -16.13 -1.38 -27.54
N ALA A 137 -16.20 -2.68 -27.20
CA ALA A 137 -17.35 -3.51 -27.52
C ALA A 137 -18.66 -3.07 -26.84
N ARG A 138 -18.57 -2.34 -25.71
CA ARG A 138 -19.72 -1.84 -24.96
C ARG A 138 -20.03 -0.36 -25.19
N LYS A 139 -19.33 0.30 -26.11
CA LYS A 139 -19.57 1.71 -26.43
C LYS A 139 -20.75 1.84 -27.40
N PRO A 140 -21.61 2.85 -27.22
CA PRO A 140 -22.53 3.26 -28.26
C PRO A 140 -21.73 3.81 -29.45
N ASP A 141 -22.25 3.64 -30.65
CA ASP A 141 -21.60 3.91 -31.94
C ASP A 141 -21.03 5.34 -32.15
N LEU A 142 -21.48 6.29 -31.31
CA LEU A 142 -21.10 7.72 -31.42
C LEU A 142 -19.86 8.10 -30.57
N ALA A 143 -19.33 7.21 -29.73
CA ALA A 143 -18.21 7.55 -28.87
C ALA A 143 -16.86 7.13 -29.49
N PRO A 144 -15.79 7.98 -29.43
CA PRO A 144 -14.48 7.62 -29.97
C PRO A 144 -13.92 6.37 -29.29
N PRO A 145 -13.19 5.50 -30.02
CA PRO A 145 -12.65 4.28 -29.48
C PRO A 145 -11.62 4.58 -28.37
N VAL A 146 -11.59 3.76 -27.33
CA VAL A 146 -10.57 3.82 -26.29
C VAL A 146 -9.27 3.21 -26.83
N SER A 147 -8.18 3.96 -26.77
CA SER A 147 -6.86 3.50 -27.23
C SER A 147 -6.09 2.80 -26.12
N ALA A 148 -5.43 1.70 -26.45
CA ALA A 148 -4.53 0.99 -25.54
C ALA A 148 -3.26 1.81 -25.15
N SER A 149 -2.95 2.86 -25.92
CA SER A 149 -1.82 3.76 -25.63
C SER A 149 -2.11 4.77 -24.53
N LYS A 150 -3.39 5.00 -24.16
CA LYS A 150 -3.74 5.87 -23.04
C LYS A 150 -3.18 5.31 -21.74
N THR A 151 -2.78 6.22 -20.84
CA THR A 151 -2.36 5.85 -19.48
C THR A 151 -3.49 5.15 -18.76
N TRP A 152 -3.15 4.23 -17.86
CA TRP A 152 -4.14 3.49 -17.07
C TRP A 152 -5.16 4.40 -16.39
N SER A 153 -4.71 5.52 -15.81
CA SER A 153 -5.59 6.50 -15.16
C SER A 153 -6.66 7.09 -16.07
N ALA A 154 -6.43 7.14 -17.38
CA ALA A 154 -7.37 7.77 -18.31
C ALA A 154 -8.66 6.96 -18.55
N PHE A 155 -8.63 5.64 -18.32
CA PHE A 155 -9.81 4.76 -18.50
C PHE A 155 -10.12 3.87 -17.28
N ARG A 156 -9.36 4.05 -16.20
CA ARG A 156 -9.50 3.28 -14.96
C ARG A 156 -10.91 3.35 -14.39
N ASP A 157 -11.43 4.56 -14.24
CA ASP A 157 -12.72 4.79 -13.62
C ASP A 157 -13.85 4.21 -14.46
N GLU A 158 -13.76 4.37 -15.79
CA GLU A 158 -14.72 3.78 -16.72
C GLU A 158 -14.70 2.24 -16.66
N ALA A 159 -13.51 1.64 -16.58
CA ALA A 159 -13.36 0.20 -16.50
C ALA A 159 -13.94 -0.39 -15.21
N VAL A 160 -13.77 0.30 -14.08
CA VAL A 160 -14.35 -0.10 -12.79
C VAL A 160 -15.87 0.07 -12.82
N GLN A 161 -16.36 1.25 -13.22
CA GLN A 161 -17.81 1.54 -13.25
C GLN A 161 -18.59 0.59 -14.17
N ARG A 162 -17.99 0.17 -15.27
CA ARG A 162 -18.58 -0.79 -16.22
C ARG A 162 -18.38 -2.25 -15.80
N ARG A 163 -17.77 -2.51 -14.65
CA ARG A 163 -17.51 -3.87 -14.13
C ARG A 163 -16.73 -4.74 -15.14
N VAL A 164 -15.77 -4.14 -15.83
CA VAL A 164 -14.91 -4.83 -16.81
C VAL A 164 -13.73 -5.50 -16.13
N LEU A 165 -13.36 -5.05 -14.93
CA LEU A 165 -12.24 -5.60 -14.17
C LEU A 165 -12.64 -5.88 -12.72
N ASN A 166 -12.02 -6.89 -12.15
CA ASN A 166 -12.15 -7.25 -10.75
C ASN A 166 -11.03 -6.63 -9.90
N ARG A 167 -11.12 -6.75 -8.56
CA ARG A 167 -10.12 -6.18 -7.64
C ARG A 167 -8.70 -6.73 -7.87
N ALA A 168 -8.56 -8.02 -8.12
CA ALA A 168 -7.25 -8.63 -8.36
C ALA A 168 -6.56 -8.04 -9.59
N GLU A 169 -7.31 -7.81 -10.65
CA GLU A 169 -6.84 -7.17 -11.88
C GLU A 169 -6.51 -5.69 -11.68
N PHE A 170 -7.36 -4.97 -10.95
CA PHE A 170 -7.11 -3.58 -10.57
C PHE A 170 -5.80 -3.45 -9.80
N GLN A 171 -5.61 -4.27 -8.77
CA GLN A 171 -4.38 -4.28 -7.97
C GLN A 171 -3.14 -4.68 -8.78
N LEU A 172 -3.26 -5.64 -9.71
CA LEU A 172 -2.18 -6.01 -10.61
C LEU A 172 -1.72 -4.79 -11.45
N LEU A 173 -2.65 -4.04 -12.03
CA LEU A 173 -2.35 -2.87 -12.86
C LEU A 173 -1.71 -1.74 -12.05
N GLU A 174 -2.24 -1.44 -10.86
CA GLU A 174 -1.74 -0.40 -9.97
C GLU A 174 -0.34 -0.73 -9.43
N ARG A 175 -0.11 -1.98 -9.01
CA ARG A 175 1.20 -2.43 -8.51
C ARG A 175 2.23 -2.49 -9.64
N ASN A 176 1.84 -3.01 -10.80
CA ASN A 176 2.71 -3.02 -11.97
C ASN A 176 3.12 -1.61 -12.40
N ALA A 177 2.20 -0.65 -12.44
CA ALA A 177 2.52 0.74 -12.80
C ALA A 177 3.55 1.36 -11.83
N ARG A 178 3.40 1.09 -10.53
CA ARG A 178 4.35 1.54 -9.50
C ARG A 178 5.72 0.89 -9.62
N ASP A 179 5.78 -0.39 -9.96
CA ASP A 179 7.03 -1.15 -10.05
C ASP A 179 7.80 -0.86 -11.33
N ILE A 180 7.12 -0.79 -12.48
CA ILE A 180 7.73 -0.39 -13.76
C ILE A 180 8.32 1.02 -13.68
N GLY A 181 7.64 1.96 -13.02
CA GLY A 181 8.17 3.32 -12.83
C GLY A 181 9.48 3.38 -12.02
N LYS A 182 9.82 2.34 -11.27
CA LYS A 182 11.07 2.26 -10.50
C LYS A 182 12.20 1.51 -11.23
N LEU A 183 11.87 0.72 -12.26
CA LEU A 183 12.86 -0.09 -12.97
C LEU A 183 14.00 0.71 -13.60
N PRO A 184 13.79 1.88 -14.24
CA PRO A 184 14.90 2.61 -14.85
C PRO A 184 15.98 2.99 -13.83
N LEU A 185 15.56 3.52 -12.67
CA LEU A 185 16.50 3.88 -11.61
C LEU A 185 17.11 2.65 -10.95
N PHE A 186 16.30 1.62 -10.72
CA PHE A 186 16.80 0.37 -10.13
C PHE A 186 17.76 -0.36 -11.07
N GLY A 187 17.47 -0.39 -12.37
CA GLY A 187 18.37 -0.94 -13.40
C GLY A 187 19.71 -0.19 -13.48
N LEU A 188 19.68 1.16 -13.38
CA LEU A 188 20.89 1.96 -13.29
C LEU A 188 21.74 1.59 -12.05
N LEU A 189 21.09 1.40 -10.89
CA LEU A 189 21.78 0.97 -9.68
C LEU A 189 22.38 -0.43 -9.82
N VAL A 190 21.68 -1.36 -10.49
CA VAL A 190 22.21 -2.69 -10.80
C VAL A 190 23.46 -2.58 -11.70
N LEU A 191 23.40 -1.72 -12.73
CA LEU A 191 24.51 -1.51 -13.66
C LEU A 191 25.75 -0.91 -12.97
N LEU A 192 25.54 0.09 -12.09
CA LEU A 192 26.64 0.79 -11.42
C LEU A 192 27.29 -0.02 -10.30
N PHE A 193 26.49 -0.78 -9.54
CA PHE A 193 26.94 -1.44 -8.32
C PHE A 193 27.03 -2.96 -8.45
N GLY A 194 26.43 -3.56 -9.49
CA GLY A 194 26.53 -4.99 -9.78
C GLY A 194 26.29 -5.87 -8.54
N GLU A 195 27.31 -6.63 -8.18
CA GLU A 195 27.29 -7.55 -7.04
C GLU A 195 27.17 -6.87 -5.65
N TRP A 196 27.54 -5.57 -5.56
CA TRP A 196 27.42 -4.77 -4.33
C TRP A 196 25.99 -4.29 -4.07
N LEU A 197 25.07 -4.47 -5.03
CA LEU A 197 23.67 -4.02 -4.93
C LEU A 197 22.97 -4.54 -3.65
N PRO A 198 23.12 -5.81 -3.22
CA PRO A 198 22.49 -6.29 -2.00
C PRO A 198 22.86 -5.51 -0.73
N LEU A 199 24.07 -4.92 -0.70
CA LEU A 199 24.51 -4.08 0.42
C LEU A 199 23.89 -2.68 0.39
N LEU A 200 23.55 -2.16 -0.79
CA LEU A 200 22.99 -0.81 -0.97
C LEU A 200 21.47 -0.78 -0.86
N VAL A 201 20.79 -1.82 -1.34
CA VAL A 201 19.32 -1.91 -1.35
C VAL A 201 18.69 -1.65 0.02
N PRO A 202 19.20 -2.12 1.16
CA PRO A 202 18.66 -1.80 2.47
C PRO A 202 18.54 -0.30 2.79
N PHE A 203 19.37 0.54 2.18
CA PHE A 203 19.41 1.99 2.44
C PHE A 203 18.45 2.79 1.54
N ILE A 204 17.96 2.19 0.43
CA ILE A 204 17.13 2.86 -0.57
C ILE A 204 15.78 2.18 -0.83
N PRO A 205 15.01 1.78 0.19
CA PRO A 205 13.81 0.94 0.04
C PRO A 205 12.73 1.56 -0.84
N ASN A 206 12.65 2.90 -0.89
CA ASN A 206 11.65 3.61 -1.70
C ASN A 206 11.91 3.54 -3.22
N ARG A 207 13.16 3.29 -3.63
CA ARG A 207 13.57 3.21 -5.04
C ARG A 207 13.53 1.78 -5.59
N VAL A 208 13.36 0.81 -4.71
CA VAL A 208 13.29 -0.61 -5.09
C VAL A 208 11.85 -0.96 -5.48
N PRO A 209 11.65 -1.78 -6.54
CA PRO A 209 10.33 -2.34 -6.86
C PRO A 209 9.71 -3.06 -5.66
N GLY A 210 8.37 -3.06 -5.57
CA GLY A 210 7.65 -3.68 -4.46
C GLY A 210 8.03 -5.14 -4.23
N THR A 211 8.15 -5.90 -5.31
CA THR A 211 8.52 -7.33 -5.30
C THR A 211 9.96 -7.61 -4.86
N CYS A 212 10.84 -6.61 -4.87
CA CYS A 212 12.25 -6.74 -4.47
C CYS A 212 12.51 -6.20 -3.06
N ARG A 213 11.49 -5.87 -2.28
CA ARG A 213 11.64 -5.36 -0.90
C ARG A 213 11.74 -6.51 0.09
N ILE A 214 12.81 -6.52 0.89
CA ILE A 214 12.96 -7.51 1.95
C ILE A 214 11.98 -7.25 3.12
N PRO A 215 11.53 -8.28 3.85
CA PRO A 215 10.57 -8.13 4.95
C PRO A 215 10.97 -7.09 6.00
N LYS A 216 12.27 -7.01 6.35
CA LYS A 216 12.80 -6.00 7.28
C LYS A 216 12.60 -4.56 6.78
N GLN A 217 12.77 -4.33 5.46
CA GLN A 217 12.51 -3.01 4.86
C GLN A 217 11.03 -2.65 4.91
N VAL A 218 10.15 -3.61 4.58
CA VAL A 218 8.70 -3.40 4.62
C VAL A 218 8.28 -3.01 6.03
N ARG A 219 8.75 -3.73 7.04
CA ARG A 219 8.48 -3.39 8.45
C ARG A 219 8.99 -1.99 8.81
N GLY A 220 10.24 -1.66 8.50
CA GLY A 220 10.79 -0.34 8.78
C GLY A 220 10.07 0.80 8.04
N MET A 221 9.53 0.54 6.84
CA MET A 221 8.69 1.51 6.13
C MET A 221 7.35 1.71 6.85
N ARG A 222 6.72 0.65 7.34
CA ARG A 222 5.48 0.70 8.13
C ARG A 222 5.68 1.48 9.43
N GLU A 223 6.75 1.20 10.17
CA GLU A 223 7.11 1.91 11.39
C GLU A 223 7.28 3.42 11.15
N LYS A 224 7.99 3.80 10.08
CA LYS A 224 8.17 5.22 9.69
C LYS A 224 6.86 5.89 9.28
N SER A 225 6.02 5.20 8.50
CA SER A 225 4.72 5.72 8.10
C SER A 225 3.81 5.93 9.31
N GLU A 226 3.81 4.99 10.25
CA GLU A 226 3.02 5.08 11.47
C GLU A 226 3.53 6.18 12.41
N ALA A 227 4.84 6.35 12.55
CA ALA A 227 5.42 7.45 13.31
C ALA A 227 5.00 8.82 12.73
N ARG A 228 5.00 8.96 11.40
CA ARG A 228 4.53 10.17 10.70
C ARG A 228 3.04 10.44 10.95
N ARG A 229 2.19 9.40 10.88
CA ARG A 229 0.76 9.51 11.21
C ARG A 229 0.55 9.98 12.63
N LYS A 230 1.19 9.32 13.61
CA LYS A 230 1.12 9.69 15.03
C LYS A 230 1.52 11.14 15.28
N TRP A 231 2.58 11.58 14.62
CA TRP A 231 3.02 12.97 14.68
C TRP A 231 1.94 13.92 14.15
N SER A 232 1.38 13.65 12.97
CA SER A 232 0.36 14.49 12.34
C SER A 232 -0.94 14.58 13.15
N PHE A 233 -1.38 13.48 13.78
CA PHE A 233 -2.53 13.51 14.69
C PHE A 233 -2.26 14.30 15.98
N ARG A 234 -1.04 14.27 16.49
CA ARG A 234 -0.66 15.08 17.67
C ARG A 234 -0.58 16.57 17.37
N SER A 235 -0.42 16.95 16.12
CA SER A 235 -0.40 18.36 15.70
C SER A 235 -1.76 19.05 15.80
N GLY A 236 -2.84 18.32 16.10
CA GLY A 236 -4.16 18.86 16.39
C GLY A 236 -4.78 19.61 15.20
N VAL A 237 -4.54 19.17 13.97
CA VAL A 237 -5.13 19.78 12.77
C VAL A 237 -6.64 19.64 12.82
N ALA A 238 -7.34 20.76 12.71
CA ALA A 238 -8.80 20.80 12.77
C ALA A 238 -9.42 20.01 11.59
N GLU A 239 -10.46 19.24 11.89
CA GLU A 239 -11.28 18.63 10.84
C GLU A 239 -11.88 19.70 9.94
N PRO A 240 -11.96 19.46 8.63
CA PRO A 240 -12.65 20.39 7.75
C PRO A 240 -14.14 20.43 8.09
N ALA A 241 -14.74 21.61 8.06
CA ALA A 241 -16.17 21.74 8.31
C ALA A 241 -17.00 21.06 7.20
N ALA A 242 -18.02 20.31 7.57
CA ALA A 242 -18.89 19.60 6.62
C ALA A 242 -19.49 20.52 5.52
N GLY A 243 -19.70 21.81 5.82
CA GLY A 243 -20.17 22.80 4.85
C GLY A 243 -19.12 23.33 3.87
N GLN A 244 -17.82 23.11 4.14
CA GLN A 244 -16.75 23.52 3.21
C GLN A 244 -16.66 22.63 1.95
N VAL A 245 -17.38 21.51 1.94
CA VAL A 245 -17.24 20.45 0.92
C VAL A 245 -18.56 20.20 0.19
N ALA A 246 -19.58 21.01 0.43
CA ALA A 246 -20.84 20.92 -0.30
C ALA A 246 -20.61 21.29 -1.77
N VAL A 247 -20.45 20.29 -2.63
CA VAL A 247 -20.54 20.47 -4.08
C VAL A 247 -22.03 20.60 -4.42
N GLU A 248 -22.44 21.79 -4.86
CA GLU A 248 -23.81 22.05 -5.26
C GLU A 248 -24.24 21.12 -6.41
N GLY A 249 -25.33 20.39 -6.23
CA GLY A 249 -26.23 19.97 -7.30
C GLY A 249 -25.96 18.64 -8.02
N GLY A 250 -25.09 17.72 -7.55
CA GLY A 250 -24.84 16.48 -8.29
C GLY A 250 -24.67 15.23 -7.42
N LYS A 251 -24.89 14.04 -8.02
CA LYS A 251 -24.51 12.75 -7.41
C LYS A 251 -22.99 12.70 -7.27
N TRP A 252 -22.53 13.04 -6.10
CA TRP A 252 -21.11 13.12 -5.77
C TRP A 252 -20.53 11.73 -5.62
N ARG A 253 -19.42 11.43 -6.32
CA ARG A 253 -18.70 10.15 -6.20
C ARG A 253 -17.22 10.41 -6.05
N MET A 254 -16.60 9.83 -5.00
CA MET A 254 -15.14 9.84 -4.80
C MET A 254 -14.38 9.08 -5.90
N THR A 255 -15.07 8.28 -6.69
CA THR A 255 -14.50 7.65 -7.88
C THR A 255 -14.27 8.65 -9.02
N ASP A 256 -14.86 9.83 -8.97
CA ASP A 256 -14.67 10.88 -9.96
C ASP A 256 -13.51 11.82 -9.53
N GLU A 257 -12.48 11.89 -10.36
CA GLU A 257 -11.29 12.73 -10.10
C GLU A 257 -11.64 14.22 -9.95
N ALA A 258 -12.61 14.70 -10.70
CA ALA A 258 -13.02 16.11 -10.65
C ALA A 258 -13.58 16.48 -9.28
N ASN A 259 -14.44 15.62 -8.72
CA ASN A 259 -15.05 15.80 -7.41
C ASN A 259 -13.99 15.79 -6.30
N VAL A 260 -13.09 14.79 -6.30
CA VAL A 260 -12.00 14.72 -5.31
C VAL A 260 -11.12 15.96 -5.39
N ARG A 261 -10.80 16.42 -6.60
CA ARG A 261 -9.98 17.62 -6.81
C ARG A 261 -10.65 18.86 -6.25
N GLU A 262 -11.96 19.00 -6.41
CA GLU A 262 -12.71 20.16 -5.89
C GLU A 262 -12.67 20.21 -4.37
N VAL A 263 -12.95 19.07 -3.71
CA VAL A 263 -12.82 18.97 -2.24
C VAL A 263 -11.42 19.34 -1.77
N LEU A 264 -10.39 18.82 -2.42
CA LEU A 264 -9.02 19.10 -2.01
C LEU A 264 -8.60 20.56 -2.26
N LYS A 265 -9.32 21.29 -3.13
CA LYS A 265 -9.11 22.75 -3.31
C LYS A 265 -9.62 23.56 -2.11
N SER A 266 -10.73 23.13 -1.51
CA SER A 266 -11.32 23.81 -0.35
C SER A 266 -10.51 23.60 0.95
N LEU A 267 -9.62 22.59 0.99
CA LEU A 267 -8.82 22.30 2.17
C LEU A 267 -7.64 23.25 2.34
N GLY A 268 -7.41 23.67 3.57
CA GLY A 268 -6.23 24.45 3.97
C GLY A 268 -4.92 23.69 3.83
N SER A 269 -3.80 24.39 3.83
CA SER A 269 -2.46 23.80 3.69
C SER A 269 -2.13 22.80 4.81
N GLU A 270 -2.56 23.06 6.04
CA GLU A 270 -2.36 22.17 7.19
C GLU A 270 -3.16 20.88 7.05
N GLN A 271 -4.43 20.98 6.61
CA GLN A 271 -5.30 19.84 6.36
C GLN A 271 -4.76 18.95 5.22
N LEU A 272 -4.29 19.58 4.14
CA LEU A 272 -3.63 18.86 3.03
C LEU A 272 -2.36 18.15 3.49
N MET A 273 -1.55 18.82 4.34
CA MET A 273 -0.35 18.19 4.89
C MET A 273 -0.69 17.02 5.81
N HIS A 274 -1.73 17.15 6.65
CA HIS A 274 -2.25 16.07 7.47
C HIS A 274 -2.63 14.85 6.62
N LEU A 275 -3.46 15.04 5.59
CA LEU A 275 -3.83 13.96 4.66
C LEU A 275 -2.61 13.32 3.99
N SER A 276 -1.62 14.14 3.60
CA SER A 276 -0.39 13.66 3.01
C SER A 276 0.44 12.80 3.98
N CYS A 277 0.47 13.16 5.26
CA CYS A 277 1.11 12.37 6.32
C CYS A 277 0.37 11.05 6.56
N VAL A 278 -0.96 11.11 6.68
CA VAL A 278 -1.81 9.94 6.95
C VAL A 278 -1.72 8.93 5.80
N LEU A 279 -1.82 9.40 4.56
CA LEU A 279 -1.76 8.59 3.35
C LEU A 279 -0.34 8.33 2.81
N ASN A 280 0.69 8.87 3.48
CA ASN A 280 2.10 8.75 3.10
C ASN A 280 2.39 9.19 1.64
N GLN A 281 1.88 10.38 1.25
CA GLN A 281 1.93 10.87 -0.13
C GLN A 281 3.10 11.80 -0.45
N HIS A 282 3.90 12.21 0.51
CA HIS A 282 5.12 12.97 0.26
C HIS A 282 6.38 12.20 0.69
N SER A 283 7.50 12.55 0.07
CA SER A 283 8.78 11.91 0.35
C SER A 283 9.31 12.33 1.72
N SER A 284 9.90 11.37 2.46
CA SER A 284 10.60 11.65 3.73
C SER A 284 11.82 12.59 3.58
N VAL A 285 12.23 12.93 2.37
CA VAL A 285 13.25 13.94 2.13
C VAL A 285 12.77 15.31 2.61
N TRP A 286 11.50 15.65 2.35
CA TRP A 286 10.90 16.91 2.81
C TRP A 286 10.93 17.03 4.32
N ASP A 287 10.64 15.93 5.03
CA ASP A 287 10.69 15.89 6.49
C ASP A 287 12.12 16.12 7.02
N ARG A 288 13.14 15.58 6.30
CA ARG A 288 14.56 15.74 6.71
C ARG A 288 15.08 17.13 6.52
N ILE A 289 14.71 17.77 5.41
CA ILE A 289 15.14 19.16 5.11
C ILE A 289 14.25 20.20 5.79
N GLN A 290 13.23 19.72 6.55
CA GLN A 290 12.32 20.56 7.31
C GLN A 290 11.56 21.58 6.44
N LEU A 291 11.26 21.20 5.21
CA LEU A 291 10.47 22.01 4.29
C LEU A 291 9.12 21.38 4.00
N THR A 292 8.09 22.22 3.91
CA THR A 292 6.78 21.77 3.46
C THR A 292 6.81 21.55 1.94
N PRO A 293 6.35 20.36 1.45
CA PRO A 293 6.25 20.16 0.01
C PRO A 293 5.30 21.17 -0.62
N PRO A 294 5.50 21.55 -1.90
CA PRO A 294 4.58 22.42 -2.61
C PRO A 294 3.14 21.89 -2.57
N ALA A 295 2.16 22.73 -2.23
CA ALA A 295 0.76 22.33 -2.07
C ALA A 295 0.19 21.63 -3.33
N GLY A 296 0.62 22.02 -4.53
CA GLY A 296 0.24 21.39 -5.77
C GLY A 296 0.67 19.92 -5.88
N LEU A 297 1.88 19.57 -5.40
CA LEU A 297 2.37 18.19 -5.36
C LEU A 297 1.60 17.37 -4.34
N ILE A 298 1.37 17.92 -3.14
CA ILE A 298 0.58 17.25 -2.10
C ILE A 298 -0.83 16.98 -2.63
N ARG A 299 -1.49 18.01 -3.17
CA ARG A 299 -2.87 17.90 -3.68
C ARG A 299 -2.99 16.85 -4.75
N ARG A 300 -2.05 16.81 -5.71
CA ARG A 300 -2.03 15.79 -6.76
C ARG A 300 -1.85 14.38 -6.19
N GLY A 301 -0.92 14.19 -5.25
CA GLY A 301 -0.66 12.89 -4.62
C GLY A 301 -1.85 12.40 -3.79
N VAL A 302 -2.43 13.27 -2.96
CA VAL A 302 -3.60 12.96 -2.14
C VAL A 302 -4.81 12.66 -3.02
N CYS A 303 -5.06 13.45 -4.07
CA CYS A 303 -6.17 13.22 -5.02
C CYS A 303 -6.07 11.83 -5.65
N ALA A 304 -4.93 11.49 -6.24
CA ALA A 304 -4.72 10.19 -6.85
C ALA A 304 -4.88 9.04 -5.85
N ARG A 305 -4.47 9.25 -4.59
CA ARG A 305 -4.57 8.24 -3.54
C ARG A 305 -5.99 8.03 -3.05
N VAL A 306 -6.73 9.11 -2.79
CA VAL A 306 -8.14 9.06 -2.38
C VAL A 306 -8.98 8.37 -3.44
N GLN A 307 -8.80 8.75 -4.70
CA GLN A 307 -9.48 8.11 -5.82
C GLN A 307 -9.16 6.61 -5.93
N TYR A 308 -7.87 6.24 -5.80
CA TYR A 308 -7.47 4.84 -5.77
C TYR A 308 -8.17 4.06 -4.65
N LEU A 309 -8.23 4.63 -3.43
CA LEU A 309 -8.89 3.98 -2.30
C LEU A 309 -10.40 3.82 -2.53
N ALA A 310 -11.06 4.84 -3.07
CA ALA A 310 -12.49 4.77 -3.38
C ALA A 310 -12.81 3.65 -4.39
N LEU A 311 -11.96 3.48 -5.41
CA LEU A 311 -12.11 2.40 -6.39
C LEU A 311 -11.82 1.02 -5.79
N ASP A 312 -10.79 0.91 -4.93
CA ASP A 312 -10.48 -0.36 -4.25
C ASP A 312 -11.59 -0.75 -3.27
N ASP A 313 -12.15 0.22 -2.52
CA ASP A 313 -13.28 -0.01 -1.63
C ASP A 313 -14.52 -0.51 -2.40
N PHE A 314 -14.86 0.16 -3.50
CA PHE A 314 -15.94 -0.27 -4.37
C PHE A 314 -15.76 -1.72 -4.84
N LEU A 315 -14.54 -2.07 -5.29
CA LEU A 315 -14.22 -3.42 -5.77
C LEU A 315 -14.20 -4.47 -4.65
N ILE A 316 -13.83 -4.10 -3.42
CA ILE A 316 -13.94 -4.99 -2.26
C ILE A 316 -15.41 -5.31 -1.96
N VAL A 317 -16.26 -4.30 -1.95
CA VAL A 317 -17.71 -4.47 -1.70
C VAL A 317 -18.35 -5.32 -2.79
N GLU A 318 -18.07 -5.01 -4.07
CA GLU A 318 -18.60 -5.76 -5.22
C GLU A 318 -18.18 -7.23 -5.20
N ALA A 319 -16.99 -7.53 -4.70
CA ALA A 319 -16.49 -8.90 -4.59
C ALA A 319 -16.99 -9.67 -3.35
N GLY A 320 -17.96 -9.15 -2.62
CA GLY A 320 -18.56 -9.79 -1.44
C GLY A 320 -17.92 -9.41 -0.11
N GLY A 321 -17.15 -8.30 -0.10
CA GLY A 321 -16.60 -7.70 1.11
C GLY A 321 -15.26 -8.30 1.55
N ILE A 322 -14.86 -7.95 2.76
CA ILE A 322 -13.51 -8.24 3.29
C ILE A 322 -13.26 -9.73 3.60
N LYS A 323 -14.31 -10.54 3.71
CA LYS A 323 -14.20 -11.98 4.07
C LYS A 323 -13.37 -12.78 3.06
N ASN A 324 -13.32 -12.31 1.82
CA ASN A 324 -12.61 -12.97 0.72
C ASN A 324 -11.16 -12.49 0.57
N LEU A 325 -10.71 -11.52 1.38
CA LEU A 325 -9.32 -11.05 1.39
C LEU A 325 -8.40 -12.07 2.06
N SER A 326 -7.26 -12.34 1.43
CA SER A 326 -6.19 -13.07 2.10
C SER A 326 -5.55 -12.22 3.20
N SER A 327 -4.92 -12.85 4.20
CA SER A 327 -4.27 -12.14 5.33
C SER A 327 -3.28 -11.08 4.86
N ASP A 328 -2.48 -11.37 3.84
CA ASP A 328 -1.54 -10.40 3.28
C ASP A 328 -2.24 -9.21 2.62
N GLU A 329 -3.32 -9.46 1.86
CA GLU A 329 -4.09 -8.41 1.20
C GLU A 329 -4.88 -7.56 2.20
N LEU A 330 -5.35 -8.17 3.28
CA LEU A 330 -5.97 -7.47 4.40
C LEU A 330 -4.99 -6.48 5.04
N ILE A 331 -3.77 -6.93 5.34
CA ILE A 331 -2.72 -6.07 5.91
C ILE A 331 -2.40 -4.89 4.96
N ILE A 332 -2.25 -5.17 3.66
CA ILE A 332 -1.98 -4.13 2.66
C ILE A 332 -3.15 -3.16 2.55
N ALA A 333 -4.39 -3.66 2.50
CA ALA A 333 -5.59 -2.83 2.42
C ALA A 333 -5.72 -1.91 3.64
N CYS A 334 -5.45 -2.39 4.84
CA CYS A 334 -5.43 -1.60 6.08
C CYS A 334 -4.34 -0.52 6.04
N GLU A 335 -3.09 -0.92 5.70
CA GLU A 335 -1.95 0.00 5.61
C GLU A 335 -2.21 1.15 4.63
N GLU A 336 -2.81 0.83 3.50
CA GLU A 336 -3.13 1.77 2.44
C GLU A 336 -4.17 2.82 2.85
N ARG A 337 -5.05 2.51 3.78
CA ARG A 337 -6.09 3.39 4.36
C ARG A 337 -5.63 4.15 5.61
N GLY A 338 -4.37 3.98 5.99
CA GLY A 338 -3.85 4.64 7.19
C GLY A 338 -4.16 3.91 8.49
N ILE A 339 -4.72 2.70 8.43
CA ILE A 339 -4.96 1.85 9.59
C ILE A 339 -3.62 1.28 10.06
N ASP A 340 -3.33 1.37 11.37
CA ASP A 340 -2.11 0.82 11.96
C ASP A 340 -2.15 -0.71 11.94
N VAL A 341 -1.13 -1.32 11.32
CA VAL A 341 -1.03 -2.79 11.18
C VAL A 341 0.07 -3.39 12.08
N LEU A 342 0.80 -2.56 12.83
CA LEU A 342 1.92 -3.00 13.63
C LEU A 342 1.46 -3.75 14.88
N GLY A 343 1.77 -5.04 14.95
CA GLY A 343 1.48 -5.86 16.13
C GLY A 343 -0.02 -6.13 16.36
N LYS A 344 -0.89 -5.81 15.42
CA LYS A 344 -2.33 -6.11 15.55
C LYS A 344 -2.66 -7.50 15.01
N PRO A 345 -3.53 -8.26 15.68
CA PRO A 345 -4.04 -9.53 15.18
C PRO A 345 -4.97 -9.32 13.97
N GLU A 346 -5.10 -10.35 13.16
CA GLU A 346 -5.89 -10.32 11.91
C GLU A 346 -7.35 -9.94 12.14
N ASP A 347 -7.99 -10.46 13.21
CA ASP A 347 -9.39 -10.19 13.52
C ASP A 347 -9.64 -8.71 13.81
N LYS A 348 -8.68 -8.04 14.49
CA LYS A 348 -8.76 -6.60 14.73
C LYS A 348 -8.66 -5.82 13.42
N LEU A 349 -7.76 -6.21 12.52
CA LEU A 349 -7.63 -5.60 11.21
C LEU A 349 -8.89 -5.78 10.36
N LYS A 350 -9.52 -6.95 10.42
CA LYS A 350 -10.83 -7.20 9.75
C LYS A 350 -11.89 -6.27 10.30
N THR A 351 -11.99 -6.13 11.61
CA THR A 351 -12.98 -5.25 12.26
C THR A 351 -12.76 -3.78 11.87
N GLU A 352 -11.52 -3.29 11.90
CA GLU A 352 -11.19 -1.91 11.55
C GLU A 352 -11.45 -1.63 10.06
N LEU A 353 -11.09 -2.55 9.16
CA LEU A 353 -11.36 -2.41 7.74
C LEU A 353 -12.86 -2.49 7.43
N GLN A 354 -13.61 -3.35 8.13
CA GLN A 354 -15.05 -3.45 7.97
C GLN A 354 -15.77 -2.18 8.43
N ALA A 355 -15.32 -1.57 9.53
CA ALA A 355 -15.84 -0.29 9.99
C ALA A 355 -15.58 0.82 8.96
N TRP A 356 -14.38 0.82 8.35
CA TRP A 356 -14.04 1.74 7.25
C TRP A 356 -15.01 1.60 6.07
N ILE A 357 -15.18 0.39 5.54
CA ILE A 357 -16.05 0.13 4.38
C ILE A 357 -17.50 0.50 4.69
N LYS A 358 -18.03 0.05 5.85
CA LYS A 358 -19.40 0.33 6.27
C LYS A 358 -19.70 1.82 6.38
N LYS A 359 -18.74 2.62 6.87
CA LYS A 359 -18.93 4.06 6.98
C LYS A 359 -19.03 4.73 5.61
N GLN A 360 -18.31 4.22 4.60
CA GLN A 360 -18.43 4.72 3.23
C GLN A 360 -19.74 4.31 2.55
N GLU A 361 -20.22 3.09 2.77
CA GLU A 361 -21.52 2.64 2.25
C GLU A 361 -22.68 3.51 2.78
N ASN A 362 -22.62 3.88 4.07
CA ASN A 362 -23.64 4.72 4.71
C ASN A 362 -23.61 6.19 4.26
N ASP A 363 -22.55 6.64 3.60
CA ASP A 363 -22.37 8.04 3.15
C ASP A 363 -23.14 8.36 1.86
N GLU A 364 -24.01 7.44 1.37
CA GLU A 364 -24.84 7.59 0.16
C GLU A 364 -24.07 8.14 -1.07
N GLY A 365 -22.76 7.89 -1.13
CA GLY A 365 -21.90 8.34 -2.22
C GLY A 365 -21.44 9.79 -2.11
N ARG A 366 -21.64 10.45 -0.96
CA ARG A 366 -21.16 11.82 -0.71
C ARG A 366 -19.63 11.92 -0.62
N GLY A 367 -18.93 10.79 -0.42
CA GLY A 367 -17.46 10.68 -0.43
C GLY A 367 -16.75 11.43 0.72
N TRP A 368 -17.52 12.12 1.55
CA TRP A 368 -17.01 12.86 2.69
C TRP A 368 -16.53 11.94 3.81
N ALA A 369 -17.18 10.80 4.00
CA ALA A 369 -16.85 9.84 5.05
C ALA A 369 -15.39 9.37 4.98
N MET A 370 -14.81 9.22 3.78
CA MET A 370 -13.40 8.86 3.63
C MET A 370 -12.49 9.96 4.16
N ILE A 371 -12.72 11.21 3.79
CA ILE A 371 -11.92 12.35 4.26
C ILE A 371 -12.05 12.49 5.78
N GLU A 372 -13.28 12.44 6.30
CA GLU A 372 -13.54 12.49 7.74
C GLU A 372 -12.80 11.38 8.52
N MET A 373 -12.83 10.14 8.01
CA MET A 373 -12.11 9.02 8.64
C MET A 373 -10.59 9.24 8.68
N LEU A 374 -10.02 9.94 7.70
CA LEU A 374 -8.61 10.26 7.67
C LEU A 374 -8.20 11.33 8.70
N PHE A 375 -9.16 12.08 9.26
CA PHE A 375 -8.94 13.03 10.36
C PHE A 375 -9.27 12.43 11.74
N LYS A 376 -9.94 11.27 11.80
CA LYS A 376 -10.28 10.56 13.04
C LYS A 376 -9.36 9.36 13.25
N ARG A 377 -8.93 9.15 14.48
CA ARG A 377 -8.09 8.01 14.86
C ARG A 377 -8.73 7.18 15.97
#